data_150e1225e74fb62aea8e7b69dc166946
#
_entry.id   150e1225e74fb62aea8e7b69dc166946
#
_cell.length_a   1.000
_cell.length_b   1.000
_cell.length_c   1.000
_cell.angle_alpha   90.00
_cell.angle_beta   90.00
_cell.angle_gamma   90.00
#
_symmetry.space_group_name_H-M   'P 1'
#
loop_
_entity.id
_entity.type
_entity.pdbx_description
1 polymer ?
#
loop_
_entity_poly.entity_id
_entity_poly.type
_entity_poly.pdbx_seq_one_letter_code
_entity_poly.pdbx_strand_id
1 'polypeptide(L)'
;TGAALKTCKTQTGAILSACWAKAHGMTLMVQDLTNPMLAQIPHMHLAARTGTIMGVETNSMQFYPAASAAEAEVHPGIYRRRDGQVDLTTLSGPGFGYRLDEIDRTLPDPVAAFGVSE
;
A
#
# COMPACT_ATOMS: atom_id res chain seq x y z
N THR A 1 -18.97 15.86 1.95
CA THR A 1 -18.95 14.48 2.42
C THR A 1 -17.87 13.71 1.65
N GLY A 2 -17.08 12.87 2.32
CA GLY A 2 -15.97 12.14 1.74
C GLY A 2 -15.80 10.74 2.32
N ALA A 3 -14.86 9.98 1.76
CA ALA A 3 -14.49 8.66 2.21
C ALA A 3 -12.97 8.52 2.33
N ALA A 4 -12.51 7.84 3.37
CA ALA A 4 -11.13 7.44 3.55
C ALA A 4 -10.96 5.97 3.15
N LEU A 5 -10.15 5.74 2.13
CA LEU A 5 -9.88 4.41 1.58
C LEU A 5 -8.67 3.78 2.30
N LYS A 6 -8.80 2.51 2.64
CA LYS A 6 -7.77 1.75 3.37
C LYS A 6 -7.61 0.35 2.77
N THR A 7 -6.57 0.17 1.96
CA THR A 7 -6.30 -1.11 1.26
C THR A 7 -5.94 -2.26 2.19
N CYS A 8 -5.44 -1.97 3.40
CA CYS A 8 -5.10 -2.97 4.41
C CYS A 8 -6.31 -3.74 4.96
N LYS A 9 -7.51 -3.20 4.84
CA LYS A 9 -8.75 -3.90 5.24
C LYS A 9 -9.19 -4.91 4.18
N THR A 10 -9.21 -4.46 2.93
CA THR A 10 -9.44 -5.28 1.74
C THR A 10 -9.13 -4.46 0.50
N GLN A 11 -8.34 -4.99 -0.41
CA GLN A 11 -7.99 -4.30 -1.64
C GLN A 11 -9.22 -4.14 -2.55
N THR A 12 -9.96 -5.20 -2.77
CA THR A 12 -11.20 -5.18 -3.57
C THR A 12 -12.22 -4.21 -3.00
N GLY A 13 -12.45 -4.23 -1.69
CA GLY A 13 -13.38 -3.32 -1.02
C GLY A 13 -12.96 -1.85 -1.17
N ALA A 14 -11.66 -1.56 -1.09
CA ALA A 14 -11.15 -0.21 -1.29
C ALA A 14 -11.38 0.29 -2.72
N ILE A 15 -11.18 -0.56 -3.74
CA ILE A 15 -11.45 -0.24 -5.15
C ILE A 15 -12.94 0.00 -5.38
N LEU A 16 -13.80 -0.89 -4.89
CA LEU A 16 -15.25 -0.74 -5.02
C LEU A 16 -15.77 0.52 -4.32
N SER A 17 -15.25 0.80 -3.12
CA SER A 17 -15.58 2.04 -2.39
C SER A 17 -15.11 3.29 -3.13
N ALA A 18 -13.95 3.25 -3.77
CA ALA A 18 -13.48 4.34 -4.61
C ALA A 18 -14.39 4.57 -5.81
N CYS A 19 -14.78 3.52 -6.51
CA CYS A 19 -15.69 3.61 -7.65
C CYS A 19 -17.05 4.16 -7.23
N TRP A 20 -17.62 3.65 -6.14
CA TRP A 20 -18.90 4.11 -5.62
C TRP A 20 -18.85 5.58 -5.20
N ALA A 21 -17.82 5.96 -4.47
CA ALA A 21 -17.64 7.33 -3.99
C ALA A 21 -17.50 8.32 -5.16
N LYS A 22 -16.73 7.95 -6.19
CA LYS A 22 -16.59 8.77 -7.41
C LYS A 22 -17.91 8.92 -8.15
N ALA A 23 -18.69 7.85 -8.28
CA ALA A 23 -20.00 7.89 -8.92
C ALA A 23 -21.01 8.79 -8.19
N HIS A 24 -20.79 9.03 -6.88
CA HIS A 24 -21.65 9.87 -6.05
C HIS A 24 -21.03 11.23 -5.70
N GLY A 25 -19.99 11.65 -6.41
CA GLY A 25 -19.37 12.96 -6.24
C GLY A 25 -18.71 13.18 -4.85
N MET A 26 -18.30 12.10 -4.19
CA MET A 26 -17.66 12.20 -2.88
C MET A 26 -16.17 12.51 -3.01
N THR A 27 -15.67 13.27 -2.04
CA THR A 27 -14.24 13.53 -1.87
C THR A 27 -13.53 12.28 -1.35
N LEU A 28 -12.35 12.00 -1.88
CA LEU A 28 -11.56 10.84 -1.50
C LEU A 28 -10.26 11.21 -0.80
N MET A 29 -9.87 10.41 0.17
CA MET A 29 -8.58 10.38 0.79
C MET A 29 -8.09 8.93 0.87
N VAL A 30 -6.81 8.69 0.70
CA VAL A 30 -6.19 7.38 0.94
C VAL A 30 -5.33 7.49 2.18
N GLN A 31 -5.64 6.67 3.18
CA GLN A 31 -4.99 6.69 4.48
C GLN A 31 -4.37 5.34 4.83
N ASP A 32 -3.16 5.41 5.36
CA ASP A 32 -2.47 4.29 5.97
C ASP A 32 -3.04 3.97 7.38
N LEU A 33 -2.80 2.75 7.84
CA LEU A 33 -2.94 2.33 9.23
C LEU A 33 -1.59 1.87 9.80
N THR A 34 -0.52 2.57 9.45
CA THR A 34 0.85 2.22 9.82
C THR A 34 1.24 0.83 9.30
N ASN A 35 0.91 0.57 8.05
CA ASN A 35 1.14 -0.71 7.39
C ASN A 35 2.46 -0.68 6.59
N PRO A 36 3.54 -1.33 7.07
CA PRO A 36 4.80 -1.43 6.35
C PRO A 36 4.79 -2.51 5.26
N MET A 37 5.93 -2.72 4.64
CA MET A 37 6.21 -3.78 3.69
C MET A 37 5.26 -3.74 2.48
N LEU A 38 4.83 -4.89 1.99
CA LEU A 38 3.97 -5.02 0.81
C LEU A 38 2.65 -4.25 0.90
N ALA A 39 2.15 -3.97 2.09
CA ALA A 39 0.90 -3.25 2.28
C ALA A 39 0.94 -1.80 1.77
N GLN A 40 2.13 -1.20 1.67
CA GLN A 40 2.31 0.15 1.11
C GLN A 40 2.02 0.22 -0.40
N ILE A 41 2.33 -0.83 -1.14
CA ILE A 41 2.27 -0.82 -2.61
C ILE A 41 0.84 -0.59 -3.13
N PRO A 42 -0.17 -1.40 -2.76
CA PRO A 42 -1.55 -1.14 -3.20
C PRO A 42 -2.10 0.17 -2.67
N HIS A 43 -1.65 0.61 -1.50
CA HIS A 43 -2.02 1.88 -0.89
C HIS A 43 -1.60 3.07 -1.77
N MET A 44 -0.32 3.12 -2.14
CA MET A 44 0.22 4.18 -3.01
C MET A 44 -0.39 4.14 -4.40
N HIS A 45 -0.56 2.93 -4.96
CA HIS A 45 -1.12 2.76 -6.30
C HIS A 45 -2.59 3.21 -6.36
N LEU A 46 -3.38 2.88 -5.35
CA LEU A 46 -4.77 3.34 -5.25
C LEU A 46 -4.84 4.87 -5.15
N ALA A 47 -4.00 5.49 -4.32
CA ALA A 47 -3.95 6.94 -4.17
C ALA A 47 -3.67 7.66 -5.49
N ALA A 48 -2.71 7.14 -6.26
CA ALA A 48 -2.33 7.71 -7.56
C ALA A 48 -3.46 7.63 -8.62
N ARG A 49 -4.42 6.72 -8.45
CA ARG A 49 -5.49 6.46 -9.44
C ARG A 49 -6.85 7.01 -9.04
N THR A 50 -7.05 7.39 -7.79
CA THR A 50 -8.38 7.76 -7.29
C THR A 50 -8.66 9.26 -7.26
N GLY A 51 -7.65 10.12 -7.44
CA GLY A 51 -7.82 11.57 -7.40
C GLY A 51 -8.23 12.04 -5.99
N THR A 52 -7.32 11.88 -5.04
CA THR A 52 -7.50 12.29 -3.65
C THR A 52 -7.29 13.78 -3.45
N ILE A 53 -7.90 14.35 -2.40
CA ILE A 53 -7.77 15.78 -2.10
C ILE A 53 -6.41 16.20 -1.53
N MET A 54 -5.68 15.26 -0.92
CA MET A 54 -4.42 15.54 -0.22
C MET A 54 -3.32 14.51 -0.56
N GLY A 55 -3.41 13.87 -1.74
CA GLY A 55 -2.48 12.80 -2.09
C GLY A 55 -2.72 11.55 -1.24
N VAL A 56 -1.69 11.10 -0.52
CA VAL A 56 -1.73 9.89 0.30
C VAL A 56 -1.16 10.18 1.68
N GLU A 57 -1.82 9.70 2.72
CA GLU A 57 -1.24 9.66 4.06
C GLU A 57 -0.56 8.32 4.26
N THR A 58 0.72 8.36 4.66
CA THR A 58 1.52 7.19 5.01
C THR A 58 2.52 7.51 6.11
N ASN A 59 2.62 6.64 7.10
CA ASN A 59 3.45 6.86 8.26
C ASN A 59 4.28 5.62 8.69
N SER A 60 4.15 4.50 8.00
CA SER A 60 4.82 3.25 8.39
C SER A 60 6.35 3.39 8.42
N MET A 61 6.95 4.14 7.50
CA MET A 61 8.39 4.38 7.46
C MET A 61 8.88 5.29 8.59
N GLN A 62 7.98 6.04 9.21
CA GLN A 62 8.29 6.86 10.39
C GLN A 62 8.38 6.01 11.66
N PHE A 63 7.47 5.04 11.80
CA PHE A 63 7.39 4.20 13.00
C PHE A 63 8.19 2.90 12.87
N TYR A 64 8.31 2.37 11.65
CA TYR A 64 9.00 1.09 11.36
C TYR A 64 9.98 1.24 10.20
N PRO A 65 11.03 2.07 10.33
CA PRO A 65 11.90 2.42 9.20
C PRO A 65 12.63 1.22 8.57
N ALA A 66 12.94 0.20 9.36
CA ALA A 66 13.65 -0.98 8.88
C ALA A 66 12.72 -2.08 8.34
N ALA A 67 11.42 -2.01 8.61
CA ALA A 67 10.49 -3.09 8.25
C ALA A 67 10.33 -3.29 6.74
N SER A 68 10.49 -2.22 5.96
CA SER A 68 10.31 -2.23 4.50
C SER A 68 11.64 -2.23 3.74
N ALA A 69 12.74 -2.65 4.35
CA ALA A 69 14.06 -2.58 3.72
C ALA A 69 14.14 -3.39 2.42
N ALA A 70 13.62 -4.62 2.42
CA ALA A 70 13.62 -5.48 1.24
C ALA A 70 12.78 -4.90 0.09
N GLU A 71 11.60 -4.38 0.40
CA GLU A 71 10.74 -3.72 -0.58
C GLU A 71 11.37 -2.42 -1.11
N ALA A 72 12.11 -1.71 -0.27
CA ALA A 72 12.76 -0.45 -0.65
C ALA A 72 13.90 -0.63 -1.66
N GLU A 73 14.54 -1.80 -1.71
CA GLU A 73 15.55 -2.12 -2.72
C GLU A 73 14.92 -2.27 -4.11
N VAL A 74 13.74 -2.87 -4.20
CA VAL A 74 13.01 -3.08 -5.46
C VAL A 74 12.18 -1.86 -5.85
N HIS A 75 11.57 -1.20 -4.87
CA HIS A 75 10.65 -0.07 -5.06
C HIS A 75 11.09 1.19 -4.29
N PRO A 76 12.30 1.71 -4.52
CA PRO A 76 12.84 2.82 -3.71
C PRO A 76 11.96 4.07 -3.75
N GLY A 77 11.24 4.32 -4.84
CA GLY A 77 10.37 5.48 -4.98
C GLY A 77 9.18 5.49 -4.03
N ILE A 78 8.76 4.33 -3.54
CA ILE A 78 7.64 4.19 -2.59
C ILE A 78 8.11 4.43 -1.15
N TYR A 79 9.29 3.91 -0.81
CA TYR A 79 9.76 3.86 0.58
C TYR A 79 10.77 4.95 0.94
N ARG A 80 11.27 5.70 -0.05
CA ARG A 80 12.18 6.83 0.16
C ARG A 80 11.47 8.13 -0.20
N ARG A 81 11.25 8.97 0.79
CA ARG A 81 10.64 10.29 0.55
C ARG A 81 11.60 11.20 -0.19
N ARG A 82 11.08 11.86 -1.23
CA ARG A 82 11.76 12.93 -1.95
C ARG A 82 10.77 14.05 -2.22
N ASP A 83 11.01 15.21 -1.68
CA ASP A 83 10.21 16.43 -1.92
C ASP A 83 8.70 16.24 -1.68
N GLY A 84 8.34 15.39 -0.70
CA GLY A 84 6.94 15.08 -0.40
C GLY A 84 6.23 14.22 -1.46
N GLN A 85 6.97 13.63 -2.38
CA GLN A 85 6.43 12.82 -3.48
C GLN A 85 6.75 11.33 -3.31
N VAL A 86 5.91 10.52 -3.93
CA VAL A 86 6.09 9.08 -4.09
C VAL A 86 6.22 8.76 -5.57
N ASP A 87 7.25 8.02 -5.94
CA ASP A 87 7.51 7.60 -7.31
C ASP A 87 7.06 6.14 -7.49
N LEU A 88 6.15 5.91 -8.43
CA LEU A 88 5.58 4.60 -8.75
C LEU A 88 6.18 3.94 -10.00
N THR A 89 7.23 4.49 -10.58
CA THR A 89 7.80 4.02 -11.86
C THR A 89 8.31 2.58 -11.79
N THR A 90 8.65 2.09 -10.61
CA THR A 90 9.09 0.70 -10.41
C THR A 90 7.95 -0.31 -10.29
N LEU A 91 6.71 0.14 -10.16
CA LEU A 91 5.55 -0.74 -10.16
C LEU A 91 5.24 -1.20 -11.58
N SER A 92 5.59 -2.44 -11.87
CA SER A 92 5.42 -3.08 -13.18
C SER A 92 4.91 -4.51 -12.98
N GLY A 93 4.15 -5.01 -13.92
CA GLY A 93 3.58 -6.35 -13.82
C GLY A 93 2.08 -6.34 -13.45
N PRO A 94 1.49 -7.50 -13.24
CA PRO A 94 0.06 -7.63 -13.01
C PRO A 94 -0.38 -7.09 -11.64
N GLY A 95 -1.67 -6.79 -11.53
CA GLY A 95 -2.29 -6.32 -10.29
C GLY A 95 -1.74 -4.98 -9.83
N PHE A 96 -1.18 -4.90 -8.64
CA PHE A 96 -0.57 -3.69 -8.11
C PHE A 96 0.92 -3.55 -8.45
N GLY A 97 1.48 -4.44 -9.24
CA GLY A 97 2.86 -4.34 -9.71
C GLY A 97 3.93 -4.65 -8.67
N TYR A 98 3.67 -5.58 -7.78
CA TYR A 98 4.52 -5.90 -6.62
C TYR A 98 5.96 -6.32 -6.94
N ARG A 99 6.22 -6.98 -8.06
CA ARG A 99 7.51 -7.60 -8.38
C ARG A 99 8.02 -8.50 -7.24
N LEU A 100 7.14 -9.38 -6.75
CA LEU A 100 7.38 -10.19 -5.54
C LEU A 100 8.63 -11.07 -5.65
N ASP A 101 8.90 -11.61 -6.82
CA ASP A 101 10.05 -12.50 -7.07
C ASP A 101 11.41 -11.80 -6.93
N GLU A 102 11.39 -10.46 -6.91
CA GLU A 102 12.62 -9.65 -6.77
C GLU A 102 12.82 -9.16 -5.33
N ILE A 103 11.81 -9.29 -4.46
CA ILE A 103 11.87 -8.84 -3.08
C ILE A 103 12.48 -9.95 -2.23
N ASP A 104 13.71 -9.75 -1.77
CA ASP A 104 14.41 -10.70 -0.88
C ASP A 104 13.86 -10.60 0.55
N ARG A 105 12.76 -11.32 0.78
CA ARG A 105 12.11 -11.37 2.09
C ARG A 105 11.84 -12.79 2.53
N THR A 106 12.51 -13.19 3.59
CA THR A 106 12.19 -14.42 4.34
C THR A 106 11.24 -14.03 5.48
N LEU A 107 10.08 -14.65 5.50
CA LEU A 107 9.19 -14.53 6.66
C LEU A 107 9.72 -15.40 7.79
N PRO A 108 9.66 -14.94 9.05
CA PRO A 108 10.01 -15.77 10.18
C PRO A 108 9.03 -16.95 10.29
N ASP A 109 9.53 -18.05 10.82
CA ASP A 109 8.68 -19.20 11.13
C ASP A 109 7.58 -18.79 12.10
N PRO A 110 6.36 -19.30 11.92
CA PRO A 110 5.27 -18.98 12.83
C PRO A 110 5.55 -19.51 14.24
N VAL A 111 5.37 -18.66 15.24
CA VAL A 111 5.54 -19.04 16.66
C VAL A 111 4.52 -20.12 17.07
N ALA A 112 3.34 -20.08 16.46
CA ALA A 112 2.29 -21.09 16.63
C ALA A 112 1.43 -21.17 15.38
N ALA A 113 1.00 -22.37 15.00
CA ALA A 113 0.06 -22.61 13.92
C ALA A 113 -1.13 -23.41 14.47
N PHE A 114 -2.34 -22.97 14.16
CA PHE A 114 -3.57 -23.61 14.59
C PHE A 114 -4.38 -24.04 13.37
N GLY A 115 -4.96 -25.24 13.43
CA GLY A 115 -5.86 -25.75 12.39
C GLY A 115 -5.16 -26.18 11.10
N VAL A 116 -3.85 -26.36 11.11
CA VAL A 116 -3.11 -26.99 9.99
C VAL A 116 -3.03 -28.47 10.32
N SER A 117 -3.89 -29.29 9.69
CA SER A 117 -3.69 -30.74 9.62
C SER A 117 -2.70 -31.06 8.50
N GLU A 118 -1.69 -31.86 8.80
CA GLU A 118 -0.82 -32.46 7.77
C GLU A 118 -1.62 -33.33 6.80
#